data_c75e78bdf8dd365086e4561cf87dfe93
#
_entry.id   c75e78bdf8dd365086e4561cf87dfe93
#
_cell.length_a   1.000
_cell.length_b   1.000
_cell.length_c   1.000
_cell.angle_alpha   90.00
_cell.angle_beta   90.00
_cell.angle_gamma   90.00
#
_symmetry.space_group_name_H-M   'P 1'
#
loop_
_entity.id
_entity.type
_entity.pdbx_description
1 polymer ?
#
loop_
_entity_poly.entity_id
_entity_poly.type
_entity_poly.pdbx_seq_one_letter_code
_entity_poly.pdbx_strand_id
1 'polypeptide(L)'
;MHVSGSGRRALGIALPAALALTLAACGSGSNSTSGGTPASTGSTSTADSAVFGTPNKATGTPITIGVISDGQGSAIDESDEYKGAEAAAGYANDYLGGIGGHPINVKVCQSHQDPAAATDCANQMVSAHAAAVIEGTLAEVDQTIAVLSPAKIPLVAGAASTQAGLSSPYVYSLFNGLSYFGVPAAEGKELGATSADMVVIAVPGAEGPAKQVGTLLYKNAGINLTVTAVPPGTADMTPQITTASASKPGLYHVFGNDSFCTSAIQAIKTVDPSTPIIALSQCLSPAGAQTIPGGYAGVKVVTTSDLDPASPETKLFDAAVAKYGDGGGATLVGAQGYSPMLGMINALNAAKISDVSPAGIAAALKTAPPTTYPLAAGAKFQCNGKAMAISPNVCSSDGILAEANADGTLTNYQLVPADATLYSLPKAG
;
A
#
# COMPACT_ATOMS: atom_id res chain seq x y z
N MET A 1 -26.64 48.41 -25.82
CA MET A 1 -27.96 47.97 -26.31
C MET A 1 -28.33 46.79 -25.47
N HIS A 2 -29.10 46.95 -24.39
CA HIS A 2 -30.54 46.87 -24.24
C HIS A 2 -31.07 45.53 -24.75
N VAL A 3 -31.80 44.65 -24.01
CA VAL A 3 -32.89 44.74 -23.05
C VAL A 3 -33.03 43.34 -22.40
N SER A 4 -33.04 43.11 -21.08
CA SER A 4 -34.17 43.10 -20.15
C SER A 4 -35.30 42.11 -20.50
N GLY A 5 -35.62 41.24 -19.50
CA GLY A 5 -36.86 40.43 -19.52
C GLY A 5 -37.00 39.52 -18.30
N SER A 6 -37.60 40.08 -17.27
CA SER A 6 -38.07 39.49 -16.01
C SER A 6 -39.29 38.58 -16.18
N GLY A 7 -39.48 37.62 -15.27
CA GLY A 7 -40.71 36.86 -15.13
C GLY A 7 -40.80 36.06 -13.84
N ARG A 8 -41.27 36.71 -12.77
CA ARG A 8 -41.76 36.10 -11.52
C ARG A 8 -43.12 35.45 -11.74
N ARG A 9 -43.40 34.33 -11.14
CA ARG A 9 -44.71 34.06 -10.47
C ARG A 9 -44.57 32.95 -9.42
N ALA A 10 -45.09 33.30 -8.26
CA ALA A 10 -45.23 32.53 -7.05
C ALA A 10 -46.62 31.84 -6.99
N LEU A 11 -46.78 31.04 -6.00
CA LEU A 11 -47.93 30.56 -5.24
C LEU A 11 -48.27 29.07 -5.39
N GLY A 12 -48.44 28.47 -4.20
CA GLY A 12 -49.34 27.38 -3.96
C GLY A 12 -49.02 26.55 -2.70
N ILE A 13 -49.52 27.01 -1.56
CA ILE A 13 -49.56 26.37 -0.23
C ILE A 13 -50.57 25.22 -0.25
N ALA A 14 -50.26 24.08 0.41
CA ALA A 14 -51.25 23.28 1.16
C ALA A 14 -50.58 22.19 2.02
N LEU A 15 -50.64 22.34 3.35
CA LEU A 15 -50.75 21.24 4.33
C LEU A 15 -52.24 20.93 4.52
N PRO A 16 -52.66 19.71 4.95
CA PRO A 16 -52.69 19.45 6.39
C PRO A 16 -52.54 17.98 6.89
N ALA A 17 -52.29 17.91 8.18
CA ALA A 17 -52.87 17.12 9.27
C ALA A 17 -52.52 15.63 9.46
N ALA A 18 -51.92 15.44 10.54
CA ALA A 18 -51.87 14.46 11.63
C ALA A 18 -52.95 13.36 11.69
N LEU A 19 -52.49 12.15 12.06
CA LEU A 19 -53.24 11.25 12.95
C LEU A 19 -52.30 10.44 13.85
N ALA A 20 -52.41 10.69 15.14
CA ALA A 20 -51.80 9.91 16.22
C ALA A 20 -52.72 8.71 16.57
N LEU A 21 -52.17 7.57 16.86
CA LEU A 21 -52.85 6.49 17.58
C LEU A 21 -51.90 5.89 18.62
N THR A 22 -52.19 6.16 19.86
CA THR A 22 -51.67 5.57 21.08
C THR A 22 -52.35 4.24 21.35
N LEU A 23 -51.58 3.23 21.75
CA LEU A 23 -52.12 2.11 22.54
C LEU A 23 -51.11 1.74 23.65
N ALA A 24 -51.55 2.01 24.86
CA ALA A 24 -50.91 1.62 26.12
C ALA A 24 -51.33 0.19 26.49
N ALA A 25 -50.42 -0.56 27.04
CA ALA A 25 -50.75 -1.72 27.90
C ALA A 25 -49.78 -1.76 29.08
N CYS A 26 -50.33 -1.60 30.25
CA CYS A 26 -49.69 -1.73 31.56
C CYS A 26 -49.46 -3.18 31.94
N GLY A 27 -48.35 -3.42 32.66
CA GLY A 27 -48.10 -4.64 33.42
C GLY A 27 -47.13 -4.33 34.57
N SER A 28 -47.69 -4.21 35.75
CA SER A 28 -47.05 -3.90 37.02
C SER A 28 -46.22 -5.08 37.58
N GLY A 29 -45.14 -4.80 38.27
CA GLY A 29 -44.44 -5.74 39.13
C GLY A 29 -43.22 -5.10 39.80
N SER A 30 -43.46 -4.52 40.98
CA SER A 30 -42.46 -4.00 41.89
C SER A 30 -41.53 -5.07 42.42
N ASN A 31 -40.23 -4.86 42.57
CA ASN A 31 -39.57 -4.86 43.84
C ASN A 31 -38.13 -4.28 43.77
N SER A 32 -37.88 -3.38 44.67
CA SER A 32 -36.60 -2.74 44.95
C SER A 32 -35.63 -3.71 45.63
N THR A 33 -34.37 -3.69 45.22
CA THR A 33 -33.25 -3.74 46.18
C THR A 33 -31.99 -3.15 45.59
N SER A 34 -31.42 -2.24 46.29
CA SER A 34 -30.17 -1.53 46.09
C SER A 34 -28.95 -2.44 46.02
N GLY A 35 -27.96 -2.04 45.22
CA GLY A 35 -26.60 -2.46 45.47
C GLY A 35 -25.74 -2.65 44.26
N GLY A 36 -24.74 -1.79 44.06
CA GLY A 36 -23.50 -2.13 43.38
C GLY A 36 -23.49 -1.95 41.86
N THR A 37 -22.93 -0.86 41.42
CA THR A 37 -22.43 -0.73 40.01
C THR A 37 -21.28 -1.72 39.82
N PRO A 38 -21.37 -2.73 38.98
CA PRO A 38 -20.19 -3.46 38.54
C PRO A 38 -19.47 -2.58 37.52
N ALA A 39 -18.19 -2.34 37.78
CA ALA A 39 -17.29 -1.88 36.72
C ALA A 39 -17.47 -2.80 35.50
N SER A 40 -17.81 -2.21 34.37
CA SER A 40 -17.85 -2.92 33.09
C SER A 40 -16.43 -3.36 32.75
N THR A 41 -16.06 -4.55 33.19
CA THR A 41 -14.95 -5.29 32.58
C THR A 41 -15.46 -5.64 31.20
N GLY A 42 -14.97 -4.92 30.18
CA GLY A 42 -15.27 -5.20 28.79
C GLY A 42 -14.94 -6.68 28.52
N SER A 43 -15.98 -7.50 28.42
CA SER A 43 -15.83 -8.87 27.94
C SER A 43 -15.44 -8.81 26.48
N THR A 44 -14.15 -9.04 26.18
CA THR A 44 -13.67 -9.30 24.82
C THR A 44 -14.53 -10.42 24.26
N SER A 45 -15.17 -10.21 23.11
CA SER A 45 -15.99 -11.25 22.51
C SER A 45 -15.11 -12.45 22.13
N THR A 46 -15.65 -13.66 22.17
CA THR A 46 -14.90 -14.87 21.75
C THR A 46 -14.46 -14.78 20.29
N ALA A 47 -15.17 -14.02 19.46
CA ALA A 47 -14.78 -13.72 18.08
C ALA A 47 -13.53 -12.83 18.00
N ASP A 48 -13.44 -11.79 18.85
CA ASP A 48 -12.27 -10.90 18.90
C ASP A 48 -11.00 -11.67 19.33
N SER A 49 -11.11 -12.54 20.34
CA SER A 49 -9.97 -13.34 20.80
C SER A 49 -9.48 -14.37 19.79
N ALA A 50 -10.34 -14.83 18.90
CA ALA A 50 -9.97 -15.77 17.84
C ALA A 50 -9.09 -15.13 16.75
N VAL A 51 -9.26 -13.83 16.50
CA VAL A 51 -8.51 -13.09 15.44
C VAL A 51 -7.37 -12.28 16.02
N PHE A 52 -7.61 -11.50 17.09
CA PHE A 52 -6.62 -10.57 17.64
C PHE A 52 -5.71 -11.21 18.70
N GLY A 53 -6.04 -12.37 19.20
CA GLY A 53 -5.33 -13.03 20.29
C GLY A 53 -5.66 -12.47 21.67
N THR A 54 -4.73 -12.63 22.61
CA THR A 54 -4.92 -12.17 23.99
C THR A 54 -4.66 -10.65 24.09
N PRO A 55 -5.58 -9.88 24.69
CA PRO A 55 -5.35 -8.45 24.90
C PRO A 55 -4.07 -8.18 25.71
N ASN A 56 -3.30 -7.23 25.23
CA ASN A 56 -2.10 -6.69 25.88
C ASN A 56 -2.09 -5.17 25.65
N LYS A 57 -2.81 -4.46 26.52
CA LYS A 57 -3.04 -3.03 26.35
C LYS A 57 -1.81 -2.21 26.73
N ALA A 58 -1.43 -1.27 25.87
CA ALA A 58 -0.40 -0.28 26.17
C ALA A 58 -0.84 0.65 27.29
N THR A 59 0.04 0.92 28.26
CA THR A 59 -0.27 1.71 29.48
C THR A 59 0.71 2.84 29.76
N GLY A 60 1.79 2.95 28.99
CA GLY A 60 2.80 4.00 29.13
C GLY A 60 2.32 5.39 28.68
N THR A 61 3.20 6.37 28.65
CA THR A 61 2.91 7.69 28.09
C THR A 61 2.74 7.56 26.56
N PRO A 62 1.65 8.10 25.97
CA PRO A 62 1.46 8.02 24.53
C PRO A 62 2.59 8.68 23.73
N ILE A 63 2.91 8.11 22.58
CA ILE A 63 3.85 8.67 21.62
C ILE A 63 3.12 9.02 20.30
N THR A 64 3.58 10.06 19.63
CA THR A 64 2.99 10.46 18.34
C THR A 64 3.73 9.77 17.19
N ILE A 65 2.99 9.04 16.38
CA ILE A 65 3.45 8.55 15.06
C ILE A 65 2.70 9.32 14.00
N GLY A 66 3.44 9.98 13.10
CA GLY A 66 2.86 10.66 11.96
C GLY A 66 2.45 9.67 10.87
N VAL A 67 1.41 10.01 10.11
CA VAL A 67 1.05 9.36 8.85
C VAL A 67 0.86 10.47 7.82
N ILE A 68 1.64 10.43 6.75
CA ILE A 68 1.47 11.33 5.61
C ILE A 68 1.00 10.47 4.44
N SER A 69 -0.13 10.83 3.87
CA SER A 69 -0.79 10.11 2.77
C SER A 69 -1.32 11.13 1.77
N ASP A 70 -1.49 10.72 0.53
CA ASP A 70 -2.17 11.54 -0.47
C ASP A 70 -3.66 11.74 -0.11
N GLY A 71 -4.26 10.77 0.59
CA GLY A 71 -5.60 10.91 1.12
C GLY A 71 -6.65 11.05 0.03
N GLN A 72 -7.68 11.87 0.28
CA GLN A 72 -8.75 12.07 -0.66
C GLN A 72 -8.41 13.21 -1.64
N GLY A 73 -8.01 12.85 -2.85
CA GLY A 73 -7.80 13.78 -3.97
C GLY A 73 -9.01 13.92 -4.87
N SER A 74 -8.90 14.81 -5.87
CA SER A 74 -9.97 15.01 -6.87
C SER A 74 -10.05 13.90 -7.91
N ALA A 75 -8.96 13.20 -8.16
CA ALA A 75 -8.82 12.15 -9.18
C ALA A 75 -8.66 10.75 -8.57
N ILE A 76 -8.05 10.66 -7.40
CA ILE A 76 -7.74 9.40 -6.72
C ILE A 76 -8.11 9.57 -5.24
N ASP A 77 -8.74 8.56 -4.66
CA ASP A 77 -9.03 8.48 -3.21
C ASP A 77 -8.15 7.38 -2.60
N GLU A 78 -7.14 7.79 -1.83
CA GLU A 78 -6.23 6.92 -1.10
C GLU A 78 -6.45 7.00 0.42
N SER A 79 -7.65 7.44 0.84
CA SER A 79 -7.97 7.59 2.27
C SER A 79 -7.91 6.28 3.05
N ASP A 80 -8.09 5.13 2.42
CA ASP A 80 -7.93 3.82 3.06
C ASP A 80 -6.50 3.61 3.59
N GLU A 81 -5.48 4.25 3.00
CA GLU A 81 -4.09 4.12 3.44
C GLU A 81 -3.90 4.58 4.89
N TYR A 82 -4.23 5.83 5.20
CA TYR A 82 -4.07 6.31 6.58
C TYR A 82 -5.00 5.60 7.56
N LYS A 83 -6.20 5.19 7.13
CA LYS A 83 -7.12 4.40 7.95
C LYS A 83 -6.57 2.99 8.22
N GLY A 84 -5.86 2.39 7.28
CA GLY A 84 -5.12 1.15 7.48
C GLY A 84 -4.00 1.31 8.53
N ALA A 85 -3.25 2.41 8.47
CA ALA A 85 -2.24 2.72 9.48
C ALA A 85 -2.85 2.96 10.88
N GLU A 86 -4.00 3.66 10.97
CA GLU A 86 -4.77 3.82 12.20
C GLU A 86 -5.25 2.47 12.75
N ALA A 87 -5.71 1.58 11.86
CA ALA A 87 -6.14 0.23 12.23
C ALA A 87 -4.98 -0.58 12.84
N ALA A 88 -3.79 -0.53 12.24
CA ALA A 88 -2.60 -1.18 12.78
C ALA A 88 -2.21 -0.63 14.16
N ALA A 89 -2.25 0.70 14.34
CA ALA A 89 -1.96 1.35 15.62
C ALA A 89 -2.99 0.99 16.70
N GLY A 90 -4.29 0.99 16.36
CA GLY A 90 -5.36 0.60 17.27
C GLY A 90 -5.23 -0.84 17.74
N TYR A 91 -5.00 -1.77 16.81
CA TYR A 91 -4.69 -3.15 17.13
C TYR A 91 -3.46 -3.29 18.04
N ALA A 92 -2.38 -2.60 17.72
CA ALA A 92 -1.17 -2.64 18.54
C ALA A 92 -1.38 -2.08 19.95
N ASN A 93 -2.16 -1.03 20.10
CA ASN A 93 -2.47 -0.43 21.41
C ASN A 93 -3.23 -1.37 22.33
N ASP A 94 -4.16 -2.16 21.79
CA ASP A 94 -5.02 -3.04 22.58
C ASP A 94 -4.44 -4.46 22.75
N TYR A 95 -3.64 -4.95 21.77
CA TYR A 95 -3.24 -6.36 21.73
C TYR A 95 -1.72 -6.59 21.73
N LEU A 96 -0.90 -5.60 21.33
CA LEU A 96 0.56 -5.76 21.28
C LEU A 96 1.32 -4.96 22.33
N GLY A 97 0.61 -4.19 23.17
CA GLY A 97 1.24 -3.31 24.16
C GLY A 97 1.82 -2.03 23.53
N GLY A 98 1.35 -1.62 22.36
CA GLY A 98 1.85 -0.44 21.63
C GLY A 98 3.29 -0.63 21.14
N ILE A 99 4.10 0.42 21.23
CA ILE A 99 5.55 0.39 20.99
C ILE A 99 6.28 0.46 22.32
N GLY A 100 6.94 -0.61 22.72
CA GLY A 100 7.68 -0.66 23.99
C GLY A 100 6.85 -0.35 25.24
N GLY A 101 5.55 -0.65 25.21
CA GLY A 101 4.60 -0.33 26.30
C GLY A 101 3.89 1.01 26.15
N HIS A 102 4.24 1.83 25.15
CA HIS A 102 3.69 3.17 24.90
C HIS A 102 2.54 3.11 23.89
N PRO A 103 1.34 3.65 24.21
CA PRO A 103 0.27 3.79 23.25
C PRO A 103 0.67 4.70 22.09
N ILE A 104 0.22 4.34 20.89
CA ILE A 104 0.44 5.10 19.67
C ILE A 104 -0.71 6.07 19.48
N ASN A 105 -0.39 7.37 19.40
CA ASN A 105 -1.28 8.42 18.95
C ASN A 105 -0.97 8.75 17.50
N VAL A 106 -1.85 8.38 16.57
CA VAL A 106 -1.65 8.64 15.16
C VAL A 106 -2.02 10.09 14.84
N LYS A 107 -1.11 10.79 14.13
CA LYS A 107 -1.35 12.11 13.57
C LYS A 107 -1.33 12.02 12.05
N VAL A 108 -2.50 12.11 11.44
CA VAL A 108 -2.66 12.08 9.97
C VAL A 108 -2.49 13.48 9.38
N CYS A 109 -1.85 13.57 8.22
CA CYS A 109 -1.84 14.73 7.34
C CYS A 109 -1.96 14.26 5.89
N GLN A 110 -2.86 14.90 5.11
CA GLN A 110 -3.11 14.57 3.72
C GLN A 110 -2.46 15.60 2.81
N SER A 111 -1.65 15.13 1.84
CA SER A 111 -0.96 15.99 0.86
C SER A 111 -1.82 16.33 -0.36
N HIS A 112 -2.85 15.52 -0.66
CA HIS A 112 -3.71 15.66 -1.84
C HIS A 112 -2.92 15.70 -3.16
N GLN A 113 -1.77 15.02 -3.21
CA GLN A 113 -0.83 15.01 -4.35
C GLN A 113 -0.29 16.42 -4.68
N ASP A 114 -0.18 17.29 -3.68
CA ASP A 114 0.37 18.64 -3.81
C ASP A 114 1.73 18.73 -3.10
N PRO A 115 2.81 19.14 -3.81
CA PRO A 115 4.16 19.22 -3.25
C PRO A 115 4.28 20.19 -2.07
N ALA A 116 3.55 21.30 -2.08
CA ALA A 116 3.57 22.26 -0.99
C ALA A 116 2.85 21.70 0.23
N ALA A 117 1.70 21.04 0.04
CA ALA A 117 0.98 20.40 1.13
C ALA A 117 1.78 19.22 1.73
N ALA A 118 2.52 18.43 0.92
CA ALA A 118 3.41 17.38 1.41
C ALA A 118 4.53 17.97 2.31
N THR A 119 5.13 19.09 1.88
CA THR A 119 6.11 19.83 2.68
C THR A 119 5.50 20.33 4.00
N ASP A 120 4.29 20.89 3.94
CA ASP A 120 3.57 21.37 5.13
C ASP A 120 3.22 20.22 6.07
N CYS A 121 2.79 19.07 5.55
CA CYS A 121 2.56 17.87 6.33
C CYS A 121 3.81 17.44 7.09
N ALA A 122 4.96 17.38 6.42
CA ALA A 122 6.22 17.04 7.08
C ALA A 122 6.60 18.04 8.18
N ASN A 123 6.42 19.34 7.95
CA ASN A 123 6.64 20.39 8.98
C ASN A 123 5.67 20.23 10.17
N GLN A 124 4.43 19.82 9.93
CA GLN A 124 3.49 19.51 11.00
C GLN A 124 3.94 18.31 11.85
N MET A 125 4.56 17.28 11.24
CA MET A 125 5.11 16.15 11.99
C MET A 125 6.31 16.56 12.84
N VAL A 126 7.19 17.42 12.33
CA VAL A 126 8.29 18.00 13.10
C VAL A 126 7.75 18.81 14.29
N SER A 127 6.75 19.67 14.06
CA SER A 127 6.14 20.51 15.11
C SER A 127 5.40 19.68 16.17
N ALA A 128 4.83 18.54 15.79
CA ALA A 128 4.16 17.59 16.69
C ALA A 128 5.14 16.67 17.42
N HIS A 129 6.44 16.83 17.24
CA HIS A 129 7.46 15.95 17.81
C HIS A 129 7.18 14.47 17.52
N ALA A 130 6.78 14.16 16.27
CA ALA A 130 6.55 12.78 15.86
C ALA A 130 7.80 11.92 16.07
N ALA A 131 7.62 10.77 16.69
CA ALA A 131 8.72 9.84 16.98
C ALA A 131 9.17 9.09 15.69
N ALA A 132 8.25 8.87 14.76
CA ALA A 132 8.47 8.41 13.39
C ALA A 132 7.31 8.87 12.51
N VAL A 133 7.50 8.78 11.19
CA VAL A 133 6.44 9.04 10.19
C VAL A 133 6.30 7.81 9.32
N ILE A 134 5.06 7.41 9.04
CA ILE A 134 4.69 6.32 8.14
C ILE A 134 4.24 6.92 6.81
N GLU A 135 4.69 6.33 5.72
CA GLU A 135 4.19 6.54 4.37
C GLU A 135 4.04 5.18 3.68
N GLY A 136 2.88 4.92 3.14
CA GLY A 136 2.63 3.71 2.33
C GLY A 136 3.01 3.98 0.88
N THR A 137 2.17 4.77 0.22
CA THR A 137 2.36 5.29 -1.13
C THR A 137 2.12 6.80 -1.09
N LEU A 138 3.09 7.58 -1.50
CA LEU A 138 3.00 9.03 -1.51
C LEU A 138 3.64 9.55 -2.81
N ALA A 139 2.87 10.31 -3.61
CA ALA A 139 3.36 10.89 -4.85
C ALA A 139 4.55 11.85 -4.61
N GLU A 140 4.49 12.59 -3.50
CA GLU A 140 5.40 13.68 -3.18
C GLU A 140 6.38 13.32 -2.03
N VAL A 141 6.81 12.04 -1.97
CA VAL A 141 7.70 11.52 -0.90
C VAL A 141 9.02 12.29 -0.79
N ASP A 142 9.58 12.79 -1.89
CA ASP A 142 10.85 13.50 -1.87
C ASP A 142 10.77 14.84 -1.11
N GLN A 143 9.59 15.49 -1.13
CA GLN A 143 9.30 16.71 -0.36
C GLN A 143 9.28 16.43 1.13
N THR A 144 8.67 15.33 1.55
CA THR A 144 8.63 14.93 2.96
C THR A 144 10.01 14.52 3.47
N ILE A 145 10.78 13.78 2.67
CA ILE A 145 12.17 13.42 2.99
C ILE A 145 13.04 14.66 3.18
N ALA A 146 12.88 15.68 2.33
CA ALA A 146 13.66 16.92 2.42
C ALA A 146 13.48 17.65 3.76
N VAL A 147 12.35 17.45 4.45
CA VAL A 147 12.05 18.03 5.76
C VAL A 147 12.41 17.09 6.91
N LEU A 148 11.96 15.81 6.84
CA LEU A 148 12.08 14.86 7.94
C LEU A 148 13.52 14.38 8.15
N SER A 149 14.29 14.18 7.08
CA SER A 149 15.66 13.67 7.17
C SER A 149 16.62 14.65 7.88
N PRO A 150 16.63 15.97 7.59
CA PRO A 150 17.39 16.95 8.40
C PRO A 150 16.91 17.05 9.85
N ALA A 151 15.61 16.87 10.09
CA ALA A 151 15.03 16.85 11.44
C ALA A 151 15.35 15.55 12.19
N LYS A 152 15.97 14.57 11.53
CA LYS A 152 16.33 13.24 12.09
C LYS A 152 15.10 12.45 12.58
N ILE A 153 13.96 12.65 11.96
CA ILE A 153 12.76 11.87 12.22
C ILE A 153 12.75 10.70 11.26
N PRO A 154 12.68 9.45 11.75
CA PRO A 154 12.58 8.28 10.89
C PRO A 154 11.35 8.33 10.00
N LEU A 155 11.54 8.22 8.69
CA LEU A 155 10.50 7.95 7.72
C LEU A 155 10.49 6.46 7.44
N VAL A 156 9.39 5.80 7.74
CA VAL A 156 9.19 4.37 7.49
C VAL A 156 8.24 4.23 6.31
N ALA A 157 8.80 3.89 5.17
CA ALA A 157 8.06 3.71 3.94
C ALA A 157 7.69 2.24 3.74
N GLY A 158 6.53 2.00 3.13
CA GLY A 158 6.15 0.67 2.69
C GLY A 158 7.12 0.16 1.63
N ALA A 159 7.27 0.89 0.53
CA ALA A 159 8.07 0.47 -0.63
C ALA A 159 8.69 1.68 -1.36
N ALA A 160 9.82 2.19 -0.86
CA ALA A 160 10.51 3.32 -1.49
C ALA A 160 11.09 2.97 -2.87
N SER A 161 10.91 3.86 -3.83
CA SER A 161 11.40 3.70 -5.21
C SER A 161 12.11 4.93 -5.77
N THR A 162 12.00 6.10 -5.12
CA THR A 162 12.68 7.32 -5.56
C THR A 162 14.15 7.33 -5.14
N GLN A 163 14.97 8.11 -5.83
CA GLN A 163 16.40 8.25 -5.48
C GLN A 163 16.56 8.76 -4.05
N ALA A 164 15.76 9.72 -3.60
CA ALA A 164 15.80 10.20 -2.22
C ALA A 164 15.40 9.11 -1.24
N GLY A 165 14.33 8.37 -1.50
CA GLY A 165 13.88 7.24 -0.69
C GLY A 165 14.94 6.14 -0.55
N LEU A 166 15.69 5.87 -1.62
CA LEU A 166 16.72 4.82 -1.66
C LEU A 166 18.05 5.21 -1.00
N SER A 167 18.32 6.51 -0.76
CA SER A 167 19.65 6.94 -0.31
C SER A 167 19.68 7.96 0.84
N SER A 168 18.55 8.63 1.16
CA SER A 168 18.54 9.65 2.21
C SER A 168 18.65 9.06 3.61
N PRO A 169 19.35 9.72 4.54
CA PRO A 169 19.41 9.30 5.93
C PRO A 169 18.02 9.27 6.57
N TYR A 170 17.83 8.40 7.55
CA TYR A 170 16.58 8.24 8.32
C TYR A 170 15.37 7.77 7.50
N VAL A 171 15.57 7.27 6.29
CA VAL A 171 14.52 6.57 5.51
C VAL A 171 14.72 5.06 5.66
N TYR A 172 13.63 4.34 5.92
CA TYR A 172 13.58 2.90 6.09
C TYR A 172 12.45 2.35 5.22
N SER A 173 12.79 1.72 4.09
CA SER A 173 11.83 1.04 3.22
C SER A 173 11.69 -0.40 3.68
N LEU A 174 10.60 -0.72 4.36
CA LEU A 174 10.44 -2.05 4.96
C LEU A 174 10.29 -3.14 3.92
N PHE A 175 9.71 -2.82 2.76
CA PHE A 175 9.58 -3.72 1.63
C PHE A 175 10.29 -3.17 0.39
N ASN A 176 10.33 -3.94 -0.69
CA ASN A 176 11.12 -3.66 -1.88
C ASN A 176 10.31 -2.88 -2.92
N GLY A 177 10.50 -1.57 -3.00
CA GLY A 177 9.88 -0.72 -4.03
C GLY A 177 10.37 -0.99 -5.46
N LEU A 178 11.53 -1.65 -5.61
CA LEU A 178 12.05 -2.06 -6.93
C LEU A 178 11.52 -3.44 -7.38
N SER A 179 10.70 -4.10 -6.57
CA SER A 179 10.07 -5.40 -6.89
C SER A 179 9.23 -5.33 -8.16
N TYR A 180 8.64 -4.18 -8.47
CA TYR A 180 7.90 -3.96 -9.71
C TYR A 180 8.70 -4.24 -10.99
N PHE A 181 10.03 -4.11 -10.93
CA PHE A 181 10.93 -4.47 -12.02
C PHE A 181 11.68 -5.78 -11.74
N GLY A 182 12.04 -6.00 -10.48
CA GLY A 182 12.87 -7.14 -10.09
C GLY A 182 12.12 -8.47 -10.15
N VAL A 183 10.88 -8.52 -9.69
CA VAL A 183 10.06 -9.74 -9.74
C VAL A 183 9.81 -10.21 -11.17
N PRO A 184 9.40 -9.35 -12.13
CA PRO A 184 9.28 -9.77 -13.52
C PRO A 184 10.60 -10.20 -14.15
N ALA A 185 11.72 -9.57 -13.77
CA ALA A 185 13.03 -10.01 -14.26
C ALA A 185 13.44 -11.39 -13.71
N ALA A 186 13.16 -11.65 -12.40
CA ALA A 186 13.39 -12.95 -11.80
C ALA A 186 12.50 -14.03 -12.42
N GLU A 187 11.21 -13.76 -12.59
CA GLU A 187 10.27 -14.68 -13.23
C GLU A 187 10.66 -14.97 -14.68
N GLY A 188 11.07 -13.93 -15.44
CA GLY A 188 11.58 -14.12 -16.80
C GLY A 188 12.79 -15.05 -16.87
N LYS A 189 13.69 -14.97 -15.88
CA LYS A 189 14.84 -15.88 -15.75
C LYS A 189 14.38 -17.32 -15.48
N GLU A 190 13.42 -17.52 -14.60
CA GLU A 190 12.84 -18.85 -14.30
C GLU A 190 12.13 -19.44 -15.54
N LEU A 191 11.48 -18.61 -16.35
CA LEU A 191 10.88 -19.00 -17.62
C LEU A 191 11.90 -19.27 -18.73
N GLY A 192 13.19 -19.00 -18.49
CA GLY A 192 14.26 -19.14 -19.48
C GLY A 192 14.21 -18.07 -20.59
N ALA A 193 13.57 -16.93 -20.33
CA ALA A 193 13.52 -15.83 -21.29
C ALA A 193 14.90 -15.21 -21.47
N THR A 194 15.29 -14.98 -22.73
CA THR A 194 16.53 -14.26 -23.10
C THR A 194 16.25 -12.83 -23.54
N SER A 195 14.99 -12.51 -23.80
CA SER A 195 14.50 -11.18 -24.16
C SER A 195 13.13 -10.93 -23.54
N ALA A 196 12.82 -9.68 -23.24
CA ALA A 196 11.52 -9.22 -22.76
C ALA A 196 11.15 -7.89 -23.40
N ASP A 197 9.84 -7.61 -23.52
CA ASP A 197 9.35 -6.29 -23.88
C ASP A 197 8.53 -5.71 -22.72
N MET A 198 8.94 -4.54 -22.24
CA MET A 198 8.21 -3.79 -21.24
C MET A 198 7.34 -2.73 -21.91
N VAL A 199 6.04 -2.99 -21.95
CA VAL A 199 5.03 -2.05 -22.43
C VAL A 199 4.69 -1.08 -21.31
N VAL A 200 5.20 0.14 -21.38
CA VAL A 200 5.11 1.13 -20.32
C VAL A 200 4.32 2.37 -20.75
N ILE A 201 3.49 2.90 -19.85
CA ILE A 201 2.82 4.18 -20.08
C ILE A 201 3.86 5.30 -20.18
N ALA A 202 3.79 6.11 -21.27
CA ALA A 202 4.75 7.17 -21.55
C ALA A 202 4.51 8.42 -20.70
N VAL A 203 4.74 8.28 -19.38
CA VAL A 203 4.77 9.39 -18.42
C VAL A 203 6.12 9.39 -17.70
N PRO A 204 6.66 10.55 -17.29
CA PRO A 204 8.01 10.64 -16.71
C PRO A 204 8.24 9.70 -15.52
N GLY A 205 7.25 9.58 -14.62
CA GLY A 205 7.32 8.73 -13.43
C GLY A 205 7.35 7.22 -13.70
N ALA A 206 6.95 6.77 -14.90
CA ALA A 206 6.97 5.35 -15.30
C ALA A 206 8.10 5.05 -16.30
N GLU A 207 8.21 5.85 -17.36
CA GLU A 207 9.14 5.60 -18.46
C GLU A 207 10.62 5.75 -18.01
N GLY A 208 10.92 6.76 -17.19
CA GLY A 208 12.27 7.00 -16.67
C GLY A 208 12.80 5.81 -15.86
N PRO A 209 12.10 5.38 -14.80
CA PRO A 209 12.45 4.17 -14.03
C PRO A 209 12.51 2.90 -14.87
N ALA A 210 11.58 2.70 -15.82
CA ALA A 210 11.60 1.54 -16.71
C ALA A 210 12.89 1.46 -17.53
N LYS A 211 13.34 2.59 -18.09
CA LYS A 211 14.57 2.67 -18.89
C LYS A 211 15.85 2.55 -18.06
N GLN A 212 15.85 3.03 -16.82
CA GLN A 212 17.02 3.02 -15.95
C GLN A 212 17.07 1.75 -15.09
N VAL A 213 16.12 1.62 -14.18
CA VAL A 213 16.08 0.52 -13.20
C VAL A 213 15.66 -0.78 -13.88
N GLY A 214 14.58 -0.76 -14.68
CA GLY A 214 14.11 -1.93 -15.42
C GLY A 214 15.21 -2.53 -16.27
N THR A 215 15.87 -1.74 -17.12
CA THR A 215 16.97 -2.22 -17.96
C THR A 215 18.12 -2.82 -17.15
N LEU A 216 18.48 -2.22 -16.03
CA LEU A 216 19.53 -2.75 -15.16
C LEU A 216 19.15 -4.12 -14.58
N LEU A 217 17.95 -4.24 -14.00
CA LEU A 217 17.53 -5.47 -13.33
C LEU A 217 17.33 -6.63 -14.32
N TYR A 218 16.73 -6.37 -15.48
CA TYR A 218 16.62 -7.39 -16.53
C TYR A 218 17.99 -7.82 -17.06
N LYS A 219 18.91 -6.88 -17.25
CA LYS A 219 20.30 -7.20 -17.63
C LYS A 219 20.98 -8.06 -16.56
N ASN A 220 20.79 -7.76 -15.28
CA ASN A 220 21.31 -8.55 -14.18
C ASN A 220 20.71 -9.97 -14.14
N ALA A 221 19.45 -10.11 -14.59
CA ALA A 221 18.80 -11.41 -14.79
C ALA A 221 19.28 -12.17 -16.06
N GLY A 222 20.10 -11.54 -16.92
CA GLY A 222 20.54 -12.10 -18.18
C GLY A 222 19.55 -11.94 -19.33
N ILE A 223 18.61 -11.01 -19.23
CA ILE A 223 17.52 -10.77 -20.17
C ILE A 223 17.73 -9.43 -20.87
N ASN A 224 17.63 -9.41 -22.21
CA ASN A 224 17.63 -8.19 -23.00
C ASN A 224 16.24 -7.54 -22.94
N LEU A 225 16.14 -6.37 -22.31
CA LEU A 225 14.89 -5.64 -22.20
C LEU A 225 14.74 -4.61 -23.33
N THR A 226 13.61 -4.68 -24.04
CA THR A 226 13.09 -3.59 -24.87
C THR A 226 12.05 -2.82 -24.05
N VAL A 227 12.07 -1.49 -24.10
CA VAL A 227 11.08 -0.64 -23.45
C VAL A 227 10.22 0.02 -24.52
N THR A 228 8.97 -0.44 -24.65
CA THR A 228 7.97 0.09 -25.56
C THR A 228 7.10 1.09 -24.83
N ALA A 229 7.45 2.37 -24.93
CA ALA A 229 6.70 3.46 -24.32
C ALA A 229 5.50 3.85 -25.19
N VAL A 230 4.28 3.81 -24.60
CA VAL A 230 3.03 4.10 -25.33
C VAL A 230 2.32 5.28 -24.63
N PRO A 231 1.87 6.31 -25.38
CA PRO A 231 1.19 7.46 -24.81
C PRO A 231 -0.07 7.08 -24.00
N PRO A 232 -0.34 7.77 -22.87
CA PRO A 232 -1.58 7.57 -22.12
C PRO A 232 -2.80 7.84 -23.00
N GLY A 233 -3.89 7.08 -22.76
CA GLY A 233 -5.13 7.20 -23.55
C GLY A 233 -5.12 6.50 -24.91
N THR A 234 -4.05 5.75 -25.26
CA THR A 234 -4.03 4.91 -26.46
C THR A 234 -4.98 3.72 -26.27
N ALA A 235 -6.13 3.77 -26.94
CA ALA A 235 -7.17 2.75 -26.80
C ALA A 235 -6.85 1.44 -27.54
N ASP A 236 -6.21 1.53 -28.72
CA ASP A 236 -5.77 0.38 -29.51
C ASP A 236 -4.25 0.34 -29.58
N MET A 237 -3.66 -0.64 -28.89
CA MET A 237 -2.21 -0.87 -28.86
C MET A 237 -1.75 -1.98 -29.81
N THR A 238 -2.64 -2.50 -30.66
CA THR A 238 -2.31 -3.56 -31.64
C THR A 238 -1.09 -3.22 -32.48
N PRO A 239 -0.91 -1.98 -33.03
CA PRO A 239 0.27 -1.66 -33.84
C PRO A 239 1.58 -1.73 -33.05
N GLN A 240 1.59 -1.25 -31.80
CA GLN A 240 2.76 -1.26 -30.92
C GLN A 240 3.14 -2.70 -30.55
N ILE A 241 2.14 -3.49 -30.15
CA ILE A 241 2.35 -4.90 -29.79
C ILE A 241 2.76 -5.75 -31.02
N THR A 242 2.21 -5.47 -32.21
CA THR A 242 2.66 -6.13 -33.43
C THR A 242 4.14 -5.85 -33.72
N THR A 243 4.60 -4.61 -33.44
CA THR A 243 6.01 -4.26 -33.58
C THR A 243 6.86 -4.96 -32.51
N ALA A 244 6.42 -4.98 -31.26
CA ALA A 244 7.12 -5.64 -30.16
C ALA A 244 7.22 -7.16 -30.38
N SER A 245 6.15 -7.81 -30.84
CA SER A 245 6.10 -9.27 -31.11
C SER A 245 7.06 -9.73 -32.19
N ALA A 246 7.43 -8.85 -33.11
CA ALA A 246 8.40 -9.17 -34.18
C ALA A 246 9.80 -9.51 -33.59
N SER A 247 10.14 -9.03 -32.41
CA SER A 247 11.37 -9.37 -31.68
C SER A 247 11.29 -10.71 -30.95
N LYS A 248 10.11 -11.34 -30.90
CA LYS A 248 9.82 -12.61 -30.22
C LYS A 248 10.24 -12.54 -28.74
N PRO A 249 9.69 -11.61 -27.93
CA PRO A 249 10.03 -11.55 -26.52
C PRO A 249 9.60 -12.85 -25.82
N GLY A 250 10.41 -13.33 -24.87
CA GLY A 250 10.04 -14.45 -24.02
C GLY A 250 9.08 -14.07 -22.89
N LEU A 251 8.81 -12.76 -22.73
CA LEU A 251 7.98 -12.21 -21.67
C LEU A 251 7.53 -10.79 -22.04
N TYR A 252 6.25 -10.48 -21.81
CA TYR A 252 5.76 -9.09 -21.73
C TYR A 252 5.64 -8.64 -20.28
N HIS A 253 6.16 -7.45 -19.99
CA HIS A 253 5.97 -6.77 -18.72
C HIS A 253 5.12 -5.52 -18.95
N VAL A 254 3.88 -5.48 -18.44
CA VAL A 254 2.94 -4.35 -18.61
C VAL A 254 3.00 -3.45 -17.39
N PHE A 255 3.34 -2.17 -17.61
CA PHE A 255 3.55 -1.19 -16.54
C PHE A 255 2.75 0.09 -16.82
N GLY A 256 1.64 0.30 -16.09
CA GLY A 256 0.77 1.45 -16.24
C GLY A 256 -0.39 1.43 -15.26
N ASN A 257 -1.40 2.25 -15.51
CA ASN A 257 -2.67 2.22 -14.79
C ASN A 257 -3.65 1.22 -15.42
N ASP A 258 -4.81 1.01 -14.82
CA ASP A 258 -5.80 0.01 -15.22
C ASP A 258 -6.26 0.14 -16.67
N SER A 259 -6.61 1.35 -17.14
CA SER A 259 -7.08 1.57 -18.51
C SER A 259 -5.98 1.32 -19.55
N PHE A 260 -4.76 1.75 -19.28
CA PHE A 260 -3.58 1.49 -20.10
C PHE A 260 -3.29 -0.02 -20.18
N CYS A 261 -3.22 -0.67 -19.03
CA CYS A 261 -2.93 -2.09 -18.95
C CYS A 261 -4.01 -2.94 -19.62
N THR A 262 -5.28 -2.56 -19.50
CA THR A 262 -6.39 -3.23 -20.19
C THR A 262 -6.16 -3.24 -21.69
N SER A 263 -5.84 -2.09 -22.29
CA SER A 263 -5.55 -1.97 -23.73
C SER A 263 -4.31 -2.77 -24.13
N ALA A 264 -3.24 -2.73 -23.33
CA ALA A 264 -2.01 -3.47 -23.60
C ALA A 264 -2.21 -4.99 -23.52
N ILE A 265 -2.84 -5.48 -22.43
CA ILE A 265 -3.10 -6.92 -22.23
C ILE A 265 -4.04 -7.45 -23.33
N GLN A 266 -5.08 -6.71 -23.68
CA GLN A 266 -5.99 -7.07 -24.77
C GLN A 266 -5.23 -7.21 -26.10
N ALA A 267 -4.37 -6.26 -26.44
CA ALA A 267 -3.56 -6.29 -27.65
C ALA A 267 -2.58 -7.46 -27.64
N ILE A 268 -1.88 -7.72 -26.52
CA ILE A 268 -0.95 -8.86 -26.39
C ILE A 268 -1.70 -10.18 -26.56
N LYS A 269 -2.83 -10.39 -25.87
CA LYS A 269 -3.64 -11.62 -26.00
C LYS A 269 -4.18 -11.84 -27.40
N THR A 270 -4.31 -10.77 -28.20
CA THR A 270 -4.77 -10.84 -29.60
C THR A 270 -3.62 -11.14 -30.56
N VAL A 271 -2.47 -10.49 -30.39
CA VAL A 271 -1.34 -10.55 -31.36
C VAL A 271 -0.39 -11.69 -31.02
N ASP A 272 -0.11 -11.91 -29.75
CA ASP A 272 0.88 -12.89 -29.28
C ASP A 272 0.38 -13.62 -28.01
N PRO A 273 -0.70 -14.44 -28.13
CA PRO A 273 -1.40 -15.05 -27.01
C PRO A 273 -0.57 -16.11 -26.26
N SER A 274 0.55 -16.53 -26.81
CA SER A 274 1.40 -17.59 -26.21
C SER A 274 2.50 -17.07 -25.32
N THR A 275 2.85 -15.77 -25.44
CA THR A 275 3.92 -15.17 -24.64
C THR A 275 3.40 -14.80 -23.25
N PRO A 276 4.09 -15.21 -22.17
CA PRO A 276 3.71 -14.87 -20.81
C PRO A 276 3.58 -13.36 -20.59
N ILE A 277 2.60 -12.96 -19.79
CA ILE A 277 2.35 -11.57 -19.39
C ILE A 277 2.53 -11.44 -17.89
N ILE A 278 3.34 -10.48 -17.47
CA ILE A 278 3.39 -10.02 -16.08
C ILE A 278 2.92 -8.56 -16.04
N ALA A 279 1.99 -8.26 -15.16
CA ALA A 279 1.46 -6.91 -14.94
C ALA A 279 1.61 -6.50 -13.47
N LEU A 280 1.29 -5.25 -13.16
CA LEU A 280 1.21 -4.76 -11.79
C LEU A 280 -0.21 -4.93 -11.23
N SER A 281 -0.36 -5.01 -9.92
CA SER A 281 -1.67 -5.12 -9.28
C SER A 281 -2.62 -3.96 -9.64
N GLN A 282 -2.10 -2.74 -9.80
CA GLN A 282 -2.88 -1.59 -10.27
C GLN A 282 -3.35 -1.66 -11.74
N CYS A 283 -2.87 -2.65 -12.49
CA CYS A 283 -3.36 -2.92 -13.85
C CYS A 283 -4.74 -3.59 -13.88
N LEU A 284 -5.18 -4.14 -12.76
CA LEU A 284 -6.38 -4.98 -12.72
C LEU A 284 -7.58 -4.17 -12.24
N SER A 285 -8.67 -4.28 -12.97
CA SER A 285 -9.97 -3.72 -12.58
C SER A 285 -11.12 -4.60 -13.07
N PRO A 286 -12.26 -4.60 -12.37
CA PRO A 286 -13.46 -5.33 -12.84
C PRO A 286 -13.92 -4.88 -14.24
N ALA A 287 -13.74 -3.61 -14.58
CA ALA A 287 -14.09 -3.07 -15.90
C ALA A 287 -13.15 -3.61 -16.97
N GLY A 288 -11.84 -3.65 -16.72
CA GLY A 288 -10.85 -4.25 -17.60
C GLY A 288 -11.10 -5.73 -17.84
N ALA A 289 -11.45 -6.47 -16.78
CA ALA A 289 -11.78 -7.89 -16.86
C ALA A 289 -12.92 -8.19 -17.86
N GLN A 290 -13.92 -7.31 -17.94
CA GLN A 290 -15.04 -7.46 -18.88
C GLN A 290 -14.66 -7.12 -20.32
N THR A 291 -13.62 -6.33 -20.53
CA THR A 291 -13.21 -5.84 -21.84
C THR A 291 -12.23 -6.80 -22.52
N ILE A 292 -11.36 -7.45 -21.73
CA ILE A 292 -10.33 -8.36 -22.25
C ILE A 292 -10.98 -9.75 -22.54
N PRO A 293 -10.80 -10.33 -23.74
CA PRO A 293 -11.23 -11.69 -24.03
C PRO A 293 -10.62 -12.71 -23.04
N GLY A 294 -11.47 -13.40 -22.27
CA GLY A 294 -11.05 -14.30 -21.20
C GLY A 294 -10.55 -13.59 -19.93
N GLY A 295 -10.79 -12.30 -19.82
CA GLY A 295 -10.37 -11.49 -18.69
C GLY A 295 -8.86 -11.50 -18.47
N TYR A 296 -8.45 -11.45 -17.21
CA TYR A 296 -7.02 -11.48 -16.83
C TYR A 296 -6.45 -12.89 -16.64
N ALA A 297 -7.22 -13.95 -16.89
CA ALA A 297 -6.73 -15.33 -16.73
C ALA A 297 -5.40 -15.55 -17.48
N GLY A 298 -4.42 -16.14 -16.78
CA GLY A 298 -3.08 -16.40 -17.29
C GLY A 298 -2.10 -15.21 -17.19
N VAL A 299 -2.53 -14.07 -16.62
CA VAL A 299 -1.63 -12.95 -16.31
C VAL A 299 -1.04 -13.18 -14.92
N LYS A 300 0.29 -13.11 -14.80
CA LYS A 300 0.96 -13.03 -13.50
C LYS A 300 1.03 -11.57 -13.04
N VAL A 301 0.99 -11.35 -11.74
CA VAL A 301 0.84 -10.00 -11.19
C VAL A 301 1.84 -9.77 -10.07
N VAL A 302 2.63 -8.70 -10.21
CA VAL A 302 3.47 -8.21 -9.12
C VAL A 302 2.61 -7.36 -8.20
N THR A 303 2.70 -7.63 -6.91
CA THR A 303 1.98 -6.90 -5.86
C THR A 303 2.90 -6.62 -4.68
N THR A 304 2.51 -5.68 -3.84
CA THR A 304 3.18 -5.38 -2.56
C THR A 304 2.48 -6.01 -1.36
N SER A 305 1.29 -6.61 -1.57
CA SER A 305 0.51 -7.20 -0.50
C SER A 305 -0.14 -8.51 -0.94
N ASP A 306 -0.13 -9.48 -0.04
CA ASP A 306 -0.88 -10.72 -0.12
C ASP A 306 -2.22 -10.52 0.61
N LEU A 307 -3.29 -10.43 -0.16
CA LEU A 307 -4.66 -10.28 0.35
C LEU A 307 -5.49 -11.55 0.12
N ASP A 308 -4.86 -12.72 0.18
CA ASP A 308 -5.60 -14.00 0.14
C ASP A 308 -6.58 -14.05 1.32
N PRO A 309 -7.91 -14.12 1.08
CA PRO A 309 -8.91 -14.15 2.15
C PRO A 309 -8.80 -15.41 3.04
N ALA A 310 -8.10 -16.43 2.60
CA ALA A 310 -7.83 -17.62 3.42
C ALA A 310 -6.70 -17.37 4.44
N SER A 311 -5.80 -16.40 4.17
CA SER A 311 -4.65 -16.10 5.01
C SER A 311 -5.07 -15.59 6.40
N PRO A 312 -4.42 -16.05 7.48
CA PRO A 312 -4.63 -15.49 8.82
C PRO A 312 -4.25 -13.99 8.91
N GLU A 313 -3.25 -13.53 8.14
CA GLU A 313 -2.83 -12.14 8.11
C GLU A 313 -3.90 -11.25 7.48
N THR A 314 -4.53 -11.69 6.39
CA THR A 314 -5.64 -10.97 5.74
C THR A 314 -6.85 -10.90 6.68
N LYS A 315 -7.19 -12.00 7.35
CA LYS A 315 -8.29 -12.00 8.35
C LYS A 315 -8.03 -11.04 9.51
N LEU A 316 -6.78 -10.95 9.97
CA LEU A 316 -6.38 -9.98 11.00
C LEU A 316 -6.50 -8.54 10.48
N PHE A 317 -6.05 -8.30 9.26
CA PHE A 317 -6.17 -7.00 8.61
C PHE A 317 -7.62 -6.56 8.46
N ASP A 318 -8.49 -7.44 7.91
CA ASP A 318 -9.93 -7.19 7.76
C ASP A 318 -10.58 -6.82 9.10
N ALA A 319 -10.29 -7.61 10.14
CA ALA A 319 -10.82 -7.37 11.48
C ALA A 319 -10.28 -6.07 12.10
N ALA A 320 -8.99 -5.76 11.91
CA ALA A 320 -8.38 -4.55 12.43
C ALA A 320 -8.96 -3.31 11.76
N VAL A 321 -9.11 -3.31 10.43
CA VAL A 321 -9.73 -2.21 9.68
C VAL A 321 -11.19 -2.04 10.09
N ALA A 322 -11.96 -3.12 10.20
CA ALA A 322 -13.35 -3.04 10.62
C ALA A 322 -13.52 -2.46 12.04
N LYS A 323 -12.56 -2.69 12.93
CA LYS A 323 -12.63 -2.25 14.33
C LYS A 323 -12.03 -0.88 14.57
N TYR A 324 -10.94 -0.52 13.90
CA TYR A 324 -10.13 0.65 14.19
C TYR A 324 -9.92 1.60 13.01
N GLY A 325 -10.32 1.21 11.79
CA GLY A 325 -10.05 1.93 10.54
C GLY A 325 -11.06 3.03 10.20
N ASP A 326 -11.94 3.44 11.13
CA ASP A 326 -12.92 4.53 10.98
C ASP A 326 -13.65 4.54 9.62
N GLY A 327 -14.24 3.39 9.27
CA GLY A 327 -14.97 3.19 8.01
C GLY A 327 -14.07 3.03 6.78
N GLY A 328 -12.77 2.81 6.96
CA GLY A 328 -11.85 2.45 5.88
C GLY A 328 -12.10 1.06 5.30
N GLY A 329 -11.66 0.83 4.08
CA GLY A 329 -11.70 -0.45 3.40
C GLY A 329 -10.45 -1.31 3.67
N ALA A 330 -10.64 -2.63 3.82
CA ALA A 330 -9.55 -3.59 3.80
C ALA A 330 -9.11 -3.85 2.34
N THR A 331 -8.59 -2.82 1.72
CA THR A 331 -8.21 -2.78 0.31
C THR A 331 -6.68 -2.88 0.16
N LEU A 332 -6.19 -2.98 -1.07
CA LEU A 332 -4.76 -2.88 -1.35
C LEU A 332 -4.19 -1.54 -0.87
N VAL A 333 -4.94 -0.45 -1.01
CA VAL A 333 -4.56 0.88 -0.51
C VAL A 333 -4.49 0.88 1.02
N GLY A 334 -5.48 0.31 1.70
CA GLY A 334 -5.46 0.14 3.16
C GLY A 334 -4.26 -0.67 3.65
N ALA A 335 -3.90 -1.73 2.93
CA ALA A 335 -2.73 -2.55 3.25
C ALA A 335 -1.41 -1.77 3.14
N GLN A 336 -1.32 -0.78 2.25
CA GLN A 336 -0.12 0.06 2.08
C GLN A 336 0.17 0.94 3.30
N GLY A 337 -0.83 1.33 4.07
CA GLY A 337 -0.63 2.02 5.35
C GLY A 337 -0.51 1.05 6.53
N TYR A 338 -1.32 -0.01 6.54
CA TYR A 338 -1.33 -1.02 7.60
C TYR A 338 0.01 -1.74 7.75
N SER A 339 0.57 -2.22 6.63
CA SER A 339 1.77 -3.07 6.65
C SER A 339 3.02 -2.35 7.15
N PRO A 340 3.38 -1.13 6.71
CA PRO A 340 4.55 -0.43 7.26
C PRO A 340 4.35 -0.01 8.72
N MET A 341 3.14 0.39 9.13
CA MET A 341 2.84 0.71 10.52
C MET A 341 3.02 -0.53 11.41
N LEU A 342 2.34 -1.62 11.11
CA LEU A 342 2.44 -2.85 11.90
C LEU A 342 3.83 -3.48 11.82
N GLY A 343 4.47 -3.44 10.65
CA GLY A 343 5.85 -3.92 10.45
C GLY A 343 6.84 -3.17 11.36
N MET A 344 6.78 -1.84 11.39
CA MET A 344 7.58 -1.02 12.30
C MET A 344 7.33 -1.40 13.76
N ILE A 345 6.08 -1.48 14.19
CA ILE A 345 5.72 -1.84 15.56
C ILE A 345 6.31 -3.20 15.94
N ASN A 346 6.15 -4.21 15.09
CA ASN A 346 6.67 -5.55 15.31
C ASN A 346 8.19 -5.57 15.42
N ALA A 347 8.90 -4.85 14.54
CA ALA A 347 10.35 -4.77 14.58
C ALA A 347 10.88 -4.09 15.86
N LEU A 348 10.25 -2.97 16.27
CA LEU A 348 10.62 -2.24 17.47
C LEU A 348 10.36 -3.07 18.74
N ASN A 349 9.23 -3.77 18.82
CA ASN A 349 8.92 -4.65 19.94
C ASN A 349 9.85 -5.88 19.98
N ALA A 350 10.19 -6.46 18.81
CA ALA A 350 11.17 -7.54 18.73
C ALA A 350 12.58 -7.08 19.16
N ALA A 351 12.93 -5.83 18.89
CA ALA A 351 14.17 -5.20 19.37
C ALA A 351 14.11 -4.83 20.88
N LYS A 352 12.97 -5.02 21.54
CA LYS A 352 12.73 -4.65 22.95
C LYS A 352 13.06 -3.17 23.21
N ILE A 353 12.55 -2.29 22.33
CA ILE A 353 12.80 -0.85 22.41
C ILE A 353 12.43 -0.28 23.80
N SER A 354 13.31 0.56 24.32
CA SER A 354 13.08 1.31 25.57
C SER A 354 13.16 2.83 25.38
N ASP A 355 13.87 3.29 24.36
CA ASP A 355 13.92 4.71 23.98
C ASP A 355 13.03 4.93 22.74
N VAL A 356 11.85 5.48 22.96
CA VAL A 356 10.86 5.77 21.91
C VAL A 356 11.00 7.15 21.28
N SER A 357 12.13 7.84 21.52
CA SER A 357 12.49 9.05 20.79
C SER A 357 12.78 8.74 19.30
N PRO A 358 12.78 9.74 18.40
CA PRO A 358 13.18 9.52 16.99
C PRO A 358 14.54 8.83 16.84
N ALA A 359 15.52 9.21 17.70
CA ALA A 359 16.85 8.59 17.69
C ALA A 359 16.81 7.13 18.16
N GLY A 360 16.03 6.83 19.20
CA GLY A 360 15.85 5.48 19.72
C GLY A 360 15.16 4.57 18.70
N ILE A 361 14.10 5.06 18.04
CA ILE A 361 13.42 4.32 16.96
C ILE A 361 14.38 4.03 15.80
N ALA A 362 15.13 5.04 15.33
CA ALA A 362 16.11 4.86 14.27
C ALA A 362 17.20 3.83 14.62
N ALA A 363 17.66 3.83 15.87
CA ALA A 363 18.66 2.86 16.36
C ALA A 363 18.06 1.44 16.47
N ALA A 364 16.84 1.33 17.00
CA ALA A 364 16.15 0.06 17.16
C ALA A 364 15.83 -0.59 15.80
N LEU A 365 15.37 0.16 14.80
CA LEU A 365 15.13 -0.37 13.46
C LEU A 365 16.39 -0.98 12.83
N LYS A 366 17.55 -0.35 13.01
CA LYS A 366 18.84 -0.84 12.48
C LYS A 366 19.32 -2.14 13.15
N THR A 367 18.90 -2.38 14.39
CA THR A 367 19.36 -3.52 15.20
C THR A 367 18.29 -4.58 15.41
N ALA A 368 17.05 -4.32 14.95
CA ALA A 368 15.95 -5.27 15.04
C ALA A 368 16.32 -6.61 14.35
N PRO A 369 15.91 -7.74 14.93
CA PRO A 369 16.05 -9.04 14.27
C PRO A 369 15.20 -9.09 12.99
N PRO A 370 15.45 -10.06 12.08
CA PRO A 370 14.60 -10.30 10.94
C PRO A 370 13.13 -10.45 11.38
N THR A 371 12.27 -9.59 10.87
CA THR A 371 10.85 -9.50 11.25
C THR A 371 9.99 -9.79 10.02
N THR A 372 8.87 -10.50 10.19
CA THR A 372 7.91 -10.71 9.11
C THR A 372 7.24 -9.39 8.74
N TYR A 373 7.24 -9.06 7.45
CA TYR A 373 6.50 -7.92 6.93
C TYR A 373 5.02 -8.32 6.77
N PRO A 374 4.09 -7.59 7.36
CA PRO A 374 2.67 -7.95 7.32
C PRO A 374 2.11 -7.99 5.90
N LEU A 375 1.20 -8.92 5.63
CA LEU A 375 0.52 -9.09 4.34
C LEU A 375 1.49 -9.27 3.16
N ALA A 376 2.61 -9.96 3.36
CA ALA A 376 3.62 -10.09 2.31
C ALA A 376 4.07 -11.53 2.06
N ALA A 377 3.12 -12.48 2.07
CA ALA A 377 3.40 -13.89 1.77
C ALA A 377 4.57 -14.48 2.60
N GLY A 378 4.74 -14.01 3.84
CA GLY A 378 5.81 -14.44 4.75
C GLY A 378 7.17 -13.77 4.51
N ALA A 379 7.27 -12.76 3.67
CA ALA A 379 8.48 -11.95 3.48
C ALA A 379 9.02 -11.42 4.80
N LYS A 380 10.34 -11.34 4.91
CA LYS A 380 11.02 -10.78 6.07
C LYS A 380 11.81 -9.54 5.69
N PHE A 381 11.92 -8.62 6.64
CA PHE A 381 12.75 -7.44 6.51
C PHE A 381 13.71 -7.29 7.69
N GLN A 382 14.83 -6.63 7.45
CA GLN A 382 15.79 -6.22 8.46
C GLN A 382 16.52 -4.96 7.98
N CYS A 383 16.39 -3.84 8.70
CA CYS A 383 16.91 -2.54 8.29
C CYS A 383 18.41 -2.36 8.66
N ASN A 384 19.22 -3.36 8.41
CA ASN A 384 20.67 -3.37 8.71
C ASN A 384 21.55 -2.86 7.55
N GLY A 385 20.94 -2.35 6.47
CA GLY A 385 21.63 -1.84 5.28
C GLY A 385 22.23 -2.90 4.38
N LYS A 386 21.86 -4.18 4.52
CA LYS A 386 22.46 -5.31 3.80
C LYS A 386 21.51 -6.03 2.84
N ALA A 387 20.22 -5.70 2.87
CA ALA A 387 19.22 -6.41 2.07
C ALA A 387 19.41 -6.18 0.56
N MET A 388 19.90 -4.99 0.17
CA MET A 388 20.03 -4.61 -1.24
C MET A 388 21.28 -3.78 -1.46
N ALA A 389 22.15 -4.20 -2.38
CA ALA A 389 23.44 -3.54 -2.62
C ALA A 389 23.29 -2.12 -3.20
N ILE A 390 22.21 -1.87 -3.98
CA ILE A 390 21.93 -0.56 -4.59
C ILE A 390 21.29 0.43 -3.63
N SER A 391 20.82 0.00 -2.45
CA SER A 391 20.21 0.87 -1.45
C SER A 391 20.40 0.37 -0.03
N PRO A 392 21.03 1.17 0.86
CA PRO A 392 21.12 0.82 2.28
C PRO A 392 19.80 1.02 3.04
N ASN A 393 18.83 1.71 2.46
CA ASN A 393 17.55 2.05 3.08
C ASN A 393 16.51 0.95 2.94
N VAL A 394 16.66 0.07 1.94
CA VAL A 394 15.75 -1.04 1.72
C VAL A 394 16.05 -2.17 2.69
N CYS A 395 15.03 -2.60 3.42
CA CYS A 395 15.14 -3.58 4.50
C CYS A 395 14.81 -5.02 4.06
N SER A 396 14.18 -5.19 2.89
CA SER A 396 13.87 -6.47 2.26
C SER A 396 14.15 -6.41 0.77
N SER A 397 14.70 -7.47 0.21
CA SER A 397 14.87 -7.61 -1.24
C SER A 397 13.80 -8.49 -1.88
N ASP A 398 12.90 -9.05 -1.07
CA ASP A 398 11.84 -9.92 -1.51
C ASP A 398 10.77 -9.17 -2.33
N GLY A 399 10.01 -9.90 -3.12
CA GLY A 399 8.84 -9.42 -3.82
C GLY A 399 7.71 -10.45 -3.80
N ILE A 400 6.54 -10.09 -4.28
CA ILE A 400 5.39 -10.98 -4.34
C ILE A 400 4.92 -11.08 -5.79
N LEU A 401 4.70 -12.31 -6.25
CA LEU A 401 4.06 -12.64 -7.50
C LEU A 401 2.76 -13.37 -7.22
N ALA A 402 1.69 -12.99 -7.87
CA ALA A 402 0.38 -13.63 -7.77
C ALA A 402 -0.13 -14.01 -9.17
N GLU A 403 -1.20 -14.77 -9.23
CA GLU A 403 -1.91 -15.10 -10.45
C GLU A 403 -3.26 -14.40 -10.50
N ALA A 404 -3.59 -13.81 -11.65
CA ALA A 404 -4.88 -13.18 -11.85
C ALA A 404 -5.93 -14.20 -12.32
N ASN A 405 -7.08 -14.19 -11.64
CA ASN A 405 -8.30 -14.82 -12.15
C ASN A 405 -8.87 -14.00 -13.32
N ALA A 406 -9.82 -14.59 -14.04
CA ALA A 406 -10.46 -13.90 -15.17
C ALA A 406 -11.11 -12.56 -14.78
N ASP A 407 -11.63 -12.44 -13.56
CA ASP A 407 -12.30 -11.25 -13.02
C ASP A 407 -11.35 -10.19 -12.45
N GLY A 408 -10.03 -10.48 -12.42
CA GLY A 408 -9.01 -9.59 -11.88
C GLY A 408 -8.74 -9.78 -10.38
N THR A 409 -9.40 -10.71 -9.71
CA THR A 409 -9.00 -11.11 -8.36
C THR A 409 -7.69 -11.88 -8.40
N LEU A 410 -6.90 -11.78 -7.33
CA LEU A 410 -5.60 -12.43 -7.25
C LEU A 410 -5.64 -13.68 -6.37
N THR A 411 -4.86 -14.67 -6.77
CA THR A 411 -4.67 -15.94 -6.08
C THR A 411 -3.20 -16.39 -6.19
N ASN A 412 -2.86 -17.49 -5.51
CA ASN A 412 -1.53 -18.09 -5.60
C ASN A 412 -0.39 -17.10 -5.33
N TYR A 413 -0.53 -16.31 -4.27
CA TYR A 413 0.52 -15.40 -3.84
C TYR A 413 1.78 -16.17 -3.47
N GLN A 414 2.89 -15.81 -4.10
CA GLN A 414 4.17 -16.44 -3.91
C GLN A 414 5.23 -15.41 -3.55
N LEU A 415 5.99 -15.73 -2.51
CA LEU A 415 7.20 -14.98 -2.21
C LEU A 415 8.24 -15.24 -3.30
N VAL A 416 8.75 -14.20 -3.93
CA VAL A 416 9.88 -14.24 -4.85
C VAL A 416 11.09 -13.70 -4.10
N PRO A 417 11.95 -14.59 -3.55
CA PRO A 417 13.15 -14.16 -2.86
C PRO A 417 14.10 -13.53 -3.89
N ALA A 418 14.67 -12.39 -3.52
CA ALA A 418 15.63 -11.77 -4.41
C ALA A 418 16.94 -12.53 -4.47
N ASP A 419 17.39 -12.77 -5.67
CA ASP A 419 18.78 -13.08 -5.93
C ASP A 419 19.62 -11.82 -5.63
N ALA A 420 20.58 -11.92 -4.74
CA ALA A 420 21.46 -10.79 -4.36
C ALA A 420 22.19 -10.17 -5.58
N THR A 421 22.34 -10.92 -6.67
CA THR A 421 22.94 -10.44 -7.91
C THR A 421 22.00 -9.56 -8.71
N LEU A 422 20.67 -9.75 -8.57
CA LEU A 422 19.67 -9.00 -9.32
C LEU A 422 19.73 -7.50 -9.00
N TYR A 423 19.88 -7.15 -7.72
CA TYR A 423 19.97 -5.78 -7.24
C TYR A 423 21.41 -5.31 -7.04
N SER A 424 22.34 -5.77 -7.86
CA SER A 424 23.72 -5.33 -7.85
C SER A 424 23.95 -4.13 -8.76
N LEU A 425 24.87 -3.25 -8.36
CA LEU A 425 25.38 -2.23 -9.26
C LEU A 425 26.25 -2.86 -10.35
N PRO A 426 26.31 -2.26 -11.56
CA PRO A 426 27.28 -2.68 -12.57
C PRO A 426 28.68 -2.64 -11.97
N LYS A 427 29.47 -3.67 -12.19
CA LYS A 427 30.90 -3.64 -11.82
C LYS A 427 31.52 -2.46 -12.57
N ALA A 428 32.18 -1.56 -11.82
CA ALA A 428 33.01 -0.54 -12.42
C ALA A 428 34.07 -1.25 -13.28
N GLY A 429 34.02 -1.02 -14.61
CA GLY A 429 34.96 -1.56 -15.58
C GLY A 429 36.33 -0.93 -15.45
#